data_f880249808cc894586138c84e57b9f0b
#
_entry.id   f880249808cc894586138c84e57b9f0b
#
_cell.length_a   1.000
_cell.length_b   1.000
_cell.length_c   1.000
_cell.angle_alpha   90.00
_cell.angle_beta   90.00
_cell.angle_gamma   90.00
#
_symmetry.space_group_name_H-M   'P 1'
#
loop_
_entity.id
_entity.type
_entity.pdbx_description
1 polymer ?
#
loop_
_entity_poly.entity_id
_entity_poly.type
_entity_poly.pdbx_seq_one_letter_code
_entity_poly.pdbx_strand_id
1 'polypeptide(L)'
;LGYYAHRDSDNLYRGSVSICKLYDENGKKHFNYPIESEYMAEELKNLHDNGTTKIQIHGGGMGCAFIKTDVFRRIEYPWYDWVNYKHRGVLSEDLYFCEECRKNSIPIYTDTRVNCGHMLRHIQFAD
;
A
#
# COMPACT_ATOMS: atom_id res chain seq x y z
N LEU A 1 -3.59 0.89 8.00
CA LEU A 1 -3.44 -0.33 7.21
C LEU A 1 -2.59 -1.36 7.93
N GLY A 2 -2.93 -2.63 7.79
CA GLY A 2 -2.01 -3.73 7.98
C GLY A 2 -1.08 -3.85 6.77
N TYR A 3 -0.05 -4.66 6.86
CA TYR A 3 0.90 -4.90 5.78
C TYR A 3 1.10 -6.39 5.55
N TYR A 4 1.52 -6.75 4.36
CA TYR A 4 1.82 -8.12 3.97
C TYR A 4 2.98 -8.14 2.98
N ALA A 5 3.66 -9.29 2.88
CA ALA A 5 4.81 -9.43 2.01
C ALA A 5 4.43 -9.48 0.53
N HIS A 6 5.23 -8.84 -0.30
CA HIS A 6 5.16 -8.97 -1.75
C HIS A 6 5.89 -10.21 -2.26
N ARG A 7 5.35 -10.80 -3.30
CA ARG A 7 6.05 -11.72 -4.19
C ARG A 7 6.05 -11.16 -5.60
N ASP A 8 7.12 -11.40 -6.32
CA ASP A 8 7.17 -11.10 -7.74
C ASP A 8 6.51 -12.21 -8.58
N SER A 9 6.52 -12.02 -9.91
CA SER A 9 5.92 -12.95 -10.86
C SER A 9 6.51 -14.37 -10.81
N ASP A 10 7.74 -14.50 -10.32
CA ASP A 10 8.45 -15.78 -10.23
C ASP A 10 8.29 -16.46 -8.85
N ASN A 11 7.35 -16.00 -8.03
CA ASN A 11 7.13 -16.43 -6.66
C ASN A 11 8.30 -16.19 -5.70
N LEU A 12 9.24 -15.32 -6.05
CA LEU A 12 10.36 -14.96 -5.20
C LEU A 12 9.94 -13.87 -4.22
N TYR A 13 10.31 -14.07 -2.96
CA TYR A 13 10.10 -13.06 -1.93
C TYR A 13 11.07 -11.90 -2.12
N ARG A 14 10.55 -10.69 -2.34
CA ARG A 14 11.37 -9.49 -2.56
C ARG A 14 11.84 -8.81 -1.28
N GLY A 15 11.33 -9.22 -0.14
CA GLY A 15 11.60 -8.56 1.14
C GLY A 15 10.80 -7.26 1.37
N SER A 16 10.11 -6.74 0.34
CA SER A 16 9.25 -5.58 0.47
C SER A 16 7.84 -5.96 0.92
N VAL A 17 7.12 -4.98 1.44
CA VAL A 17 5.74 -5.14 1.90
C VAL A 17 4.78 -4.21 1.14
N SER A 18 3.49 -4.46 1.30
CA SER A 18 2.41 -3.80 0.54
C SER A 18 2.16 -2.34 0.87
N ILE A 19 3.08 -1.64 1.50
CA ILE A 19 2.93 -0.23 1.88
C ILE A 19 4.11 0.61 1.39
N CYS A 20 3.81 1.84 0.98
CA CYS A 20 4.78 2.76 0.42
C CYS A 20 5.12 3.88 1.42
N LYS A 21 6.39 4.19 1.51
CA LYS A 21 6.92 5.29 2.32
C LYS A 21 6.27 6.60 1.92
N LEU A 22 6.06 7.46 2.92
CA LEU A 22 5.71 8.84 2.64
C LEU A 22 6.88 9.49 1.90
N TYR A 23 6.62 10.05 0.75
CA TYR A 23 7.61 10.81 -0.01
C TYR A 23 7.01 12.12 -0.49
N ASP A 24 7.84 13.15 -0.46
CA ASP A 24 7.50 14.46 -1.00
C ASP A 24 8.14 14.60 -2.38
N GLU A 25 7.33 14.88 -3.36
CA GLU A 25 7.79 15.08 -4.72
C GLU A 25 7.32 16.39 -5.32
N ASN A 26 7.39 17.46 -4.58
CA ASN A 26 7.20 18.82 -5.09
C ASN A 26 6.01 18.96 -6.07
N GLY A 27 4.88 18.34 -5.74
CA GLY A 27 3.65 18.41 -6.51
C GLY A 27 3.64 17.58 -7.81
N LYS A 28 4.64 16.75 -8.08
CA LYS A 28 4.59 15.83 -9.22
C LYS A 28 3.67 14.66 -8.91
N LYS A 29 2.66 14.47 -9.76
CA LYS A 29 1.76 13.33 -9.69
C LYS A 29 2.51 12.07 -10.11
N HIS A 30 2.83 11.19 -9.16
CA HIS A 30 3.39 9.88 -9.45
C HIS A 30 2.27 8.87 -9.54
N PHE A 31 2.17 8.27 -10.71
CA PHE A 31 1.20 7.22 -10.99
C PHE A 31 1.82 5.82 -10.88
N ASN A 32 3.15 5.77 -10.79
CA ASN A 32 3.89 4.56 -10.50
C ASN A 32 4.58 4.73 -9.16
N TYR A 33 4.26 3.85 -8.23
CA TYR A 33 5.00 3.75 -6.98
C TYR A 33 6.29 2.98 -7.28
N PRO A 34 7.46 3.61 -7.28
CA PRO A 34 8.70 2.90 -7.50
C PRO A 34 8.90 1.89 -6.37
N ILE A 35 9.52 0.75 -6.69
CA ILE A 35 9.80 -0.31 -5.71
C ILE A 35 10.60 0.24 -4.53
N GLU A 36 11.47 1.20 -4.78
CA GLU A 36 12.28 1.87 -3.76
C GLU A 36 11.44 2.66 -2.74
N SER A 37 10.19 2.99 -3.06
CA SER A 37 9.26 3.63 -2.12
C SER A 37 8.58 2.65 -1.18
N GLU A 38 8.63 1.35 -1.45
CA GLU A 38 8.06 0.34 -0.58
C GLU A 38 8.89 0.16 0.69
N TYR A 39 8.20 -0.10 1.81
CA TYR A 39 8.89 -0.52 3.02
C TYR A 39 9.42 -1.94 2.88
N MET A 40 10.61 -2.17 3.40
CA MET A 40 11.12 -3.52 3.62
C MET A 40 10.59 -4.08 4.93
N ALA A 41 10.35 -5.38 4.98
CA ALA A 41 9.86 -6.04 6.20
C ALA A 41 10.78 -5.81 7.41
N GLU A 42 12.10 -5.78 7.17
CA GLU A 42 13.09 -5.50 8.21
C GLU A 42 12.99 -4.06 8.74
N GLU A 43 12.73 -3.08 7.88
CA GLU A 43 12.54 -1.68 8.30
C GLU A 43 11.35 -1.55 9.26
N LEU A 44 10.22 -2.19 8.94
CA LEU A 44 9.04 -2.18 9.79
C LEU A 44 9.26 -2.90 11.11
N LYS A 45 9.97 -4.02 11.07
CA LYS A 45 10.36 -4.74 12.27
C LYS A 45 11.23 -3.87 13.20
N ASN A 46 12.21 -3.18 12.64
CA ASN A 46 13.09 -2.28 13.42
C ASN A 46 12.30 -1.12 14.04
N LEU A 47 11.36 -0.52 13.29
CA LEU A 47 10.48 0.53 13.81
C LEU A 47 9.61 0.01 14.95
N HIS A 48 9.05 -1.18 14.80
CA HIS A 48 8.27 -1.83 15.86
C HIS A 48 9.12 -2.09 17.11
N ASP A 49 10.31 -2.66 16.94
CA ASP A 49 11.23 -2.99 18.04
C ASP A 49 11.70 -1.73 18.78
N ASN A 50 11.75 -0.58 18.10
CA ASN A 50 12.04 0.73 18.69
C ASN A 50 10.82 1.42 19.33
N GLY A 51 9.67 0.75 19.40
CA GLY A 51 8.44 1.26 19.99
C GLY A 51 7.60 2.18 19.09
N THR A 52 7.94 2.32 17.81
CA THR A 52 7.16 3.06 16.83
C THR A 52 6.02 2.19 16.33
N THR A 53 4.80 2.47 16.75
CA THR A 53 3.62 1.64 16.42
C THR A 53 2.75 2.21 15.32
N LYS A 54 2.86 3.51 15.04
CA LYS A 54 2.05 4.19 14.03
C LYS A 54 2.92 5.03 13.12
N ILE A 55 2.84 4.78 11.83
CA ILE A 55 3.63 5.47 10.82
C ILE A 55 2.69 6.05 9.77
N GLN A 56 2.87 7.31 9.40
CA GLN A 56 2.19 7.87 8.23
C GLN A 56 2.84 7.32 6.97
N ILE A 57 2.02 6.88 6.04
CA ILE A 57 2.45 6.28 4.77
C ILE A 57 1.82 7.02 3.59
N HIS A 58 2.40 6.85 2.40
CA HIS A 58 1.87 7.41 1.17
C HIS A 58 0.64 6.63 0.69
N GLY A 59 0.71 5.34 0.75
CA GLY A 59 -0.38 4.43 0.38
C GLY A 59 0.04 2.98 0.48
N GLY A 60 -0.87 2.10 0.17
CA GLY A 60 -0.60 0.67 0.20
C GLY A 60 -1.81 -0.18 -0.14
N GLY A 61 -1.60 -1.48 -0.16
CA GLY A 61 -2.65 -2.47 -0.36
C GLY A 61 -3.67 -2.48 0.78
N MET A 62 -4.91 -2.73 0.48
CA MET A 62 -6.03 -2.64 1.41
C MET A 62 -6.55 -4.01 1.89
N GLY A 63 -5.71 -5.04 1.84
CA GLY A 63 -6.07 -6.37 2.34
C GLY A 63 -6.44 -6.39 3.83
N CYS A 64 -5.96 -5.40 4.61
CA CYS A 64 -6.37 -5.19 5.99
C CYS A 64 -6.41 -3.68 6.27
N ALA A 65 -7.60 -3.10 6.30
CA ALA A 65 -7.78 -1.67 6.44
C ALA A 65 -8.94 -1.32 7.38
N PHE A 66 -8.73 -0.29 8.20
CA PHE A 66 -9.79 0.40 8.92
C PHE A 66 -9.97 1.79 8.33
N ILE A 67 -11.17 2.10 7.86
CA ILE A 67 -11.50 3.37 7.21
C ILE A 67 -12.68 4.00 7.94
N LYS A 68 -12.51 5.25 8.37
CA LYS A 68 -13.65 6.02 8.91
C LYS A 68 -14.66 6.24 7.78
N THR A 69 -15.92 5.98 8.03
CA THR A 69 -16.99 6.14 7.02
C THR A 69 -17.08 7.56 6.45
N ASP A 70 -16.69 8.55 7.22
CA ASP A 70 -16.65 9.94 6.78
C ASP A 70 -15.66 10.19 5.62
N VAL A 71 -14.64 9.36 5.48
CA VAL A 71 -13.71 9.42 4.34
C VAL A 71 -14.47 9.29 3.02
N PHE A 72 -15.43 8.37 2.94
CA PHE A 72 -16.24 8.15 1.75
C PHE A 72 -17.20 9.30 1.40
N ARG A 73 -17.42 10.22 2.31
CA ARG A 73 -18.15 11.46 2.06
C ARG A 73 -17.23 12.58 1.57
N ARG A 74 -15.95 12.50 1.89
CA ARG A 74 -14.95 13.53 1.57
C ARG A 74 -14.28 13.30 0.23
N ILE A 75 -14.29 12.08 -0.28
CA ILE A 75 -13.74 11.73 -1.60
C ILE A 75 -14.88 11.47 -2.57
N GLU A 76 -14.65 11.84 -3.85
CA GLU A 76 -15.64 11.69 -4.90
C GLU A 76 -15.77 10.24 -5.36
N TYR A 77 -16.99 9.80 -5.66
CA TYR A 77 -17.24 8.50 -6.28
C TYR A 77 -16.79 8.51 -7.76
N PRO A 78 -16.17 7.43 -8.28
CA PRO A 78 -15.92 6.14 -7.65
C PRO A 78 -14.76 6.19 -6.65
N TRP A 79 -14.93 5.55 -5.50
CA TRP A 79 -13.91 5.51 -4.44
C TRP A 79 -12.73 4.60 -4.78
N TYR A 80 -12.98 3.57 -5.59
CA TYR A 80 -11.99 2.61 -6.10
C TYR A 80 -12.11 2.55 -7.61
N ASP A 81 -10.99 2.61 -8.30
CA ASP A 81 -10.94 2.52 -9.76
C ASP A 81 -9.59 1.97 -10.24
N TRP A 82 -9.58 1.37 -11.41
CA TRP A 82 -8.37 0.99 -12.13
C TRP A 82 -8.11 2.02 -13.21
N VAL A 83 -6.99 2.74 -13.10
CA VAL A 83 -6.67 3.78 -14.08
C VAL A 83 -5.42 3.40 -14.85
N ASN A 84 -5.56 3.30 -16.17
CA ASN A 84 -4.45 3.08 -17.08
C ASN A 84 -4.01 4.40 -17.72
N TYR A 85 -2.85 4.86 -17.34
CA TYR A 85 -2.24 6.06 -17.88
C TYR A 85 -1.30 5.72 -19.03
N LYS A 86 -1.81 5.48 -20.22
CA LYS A 86 -1.16 5.05 -21.48
C LYS A 86 0.38 4.96 -21.51
N HIS A 87 1.11 5.88 -20.93
CA HIS A 87 2.59 5.92 -20.92
C HIS A 87 3.20 6.01 -19.51
N ARG A 88 2.38 5.88 -18.47
CA ARG A 88 2.78 6.07 -17.06
C ARG A 88 2.46 4.88 -16.16
N GLY A 89 1.91 3.79 -16.72
CA GLY A 89 1.55 2.59 -15.98
C GLY A 89 0.10 2.57 -15.48
N VAL A 90 -0.20 1.55 -14.70
CA VAL A 90 -1.53 1.28 -14.14
C VAL A 90 -1.53 1.63 -12.66
N LEU A 91 -2.53 2.38 -12.23
CA LEU A 91 -2.84 2.60 -10.83
C LEU A 91 -3.92 1.61 -10.41
N SER A 92 -3.59 0.72 -9.48
CA SER A 92 -4.54 -0.25 -8.94
C SER A 92 -5.60 0.44 -8.08
N GLU A 93 -6.71 -0.25 -7.82
CA GLU A 93 -7.84 0.27 -7.05
C GLU A 93 -7.43 0.74 -5.65
N ASP A 94 -6.56 0.00 -4.98
CA ASP A 94 -6.05 0.34 -3.64
C ASP A 94 -5.26 1.65 -3.65
N LEU A 95 -4.35 1.78 -4.61
CA LEU A 95 -3.53 2.97 -4.75
C LEU A 95 -4.33 4.17 -5.27
N TYR A 96 -5.33 3.93 -6.11
CA TYR A 96 -6.28 4.96 -6.53
C TYR A 96 -6.99 5.57 -5.32
N PHE A 97 -7.53 4.73 -4.44
CA PHE A 97 -8.16 5.21 -3.20
C PHE A 97 -7.18 6.01 -2.33
N CYS A 98 -5.94 5.54 -2.20
CA CYS A 98 -4.91 6.26 -1.45
C CYS A 98 -4.61 7.65 -2.06
N GLU A 99 -4.55 7.75 -3.39
CA GLU A 99 -4.35 9.03 -4.09
C GLU A 99 -5.54 9.98 -3.89
N GLU A 100 -6.76 9.48 -3.92
CA GLU A 100 -7.95 10.29 -3.64
C GLU A 100 -7.96 10.79 -2.19
N CYS A 101 -7.55 9.97 -1.24
CA CYS A 101 -7.33 10.40 0.14
C CYS A 101 -6.29 11.52 0.22
N ARG A 102 -5.15 11.35 -0.44
CA ARG A 102 -4.07 12.34 -0.45
C ARG A 102 -4.50 13.68 -1.05
N LYS A 103 -5.21 13.66 -2.18
CA LYS A 103 -5.77 14.88 -2.81
C LYS A 103 -6.71 15.65 -1.89
N ASN A 104 -7.39 14.96 -1.00
CA ASN A 104 -8.32 15.54 -0.03
C ASN A 104 -7.70 15.74 1.36
N SER A 105 -6.37 15.70 1.46
CA SER A 105 -5.64 15.89 2.72
C SER A 105 -6.07 14.95 3.85
N ILE A 106 -6.38 13.71 3.49
CA ILE A 106 -6.73 12.64 4.41
C ILE A 106 -5.48 11.78 4.62
N PRO A 107 -4.87 11.81 5.83
CA PRO A 107 -3.66 11.05 6.09
C PRO A 107 -3.97 9.54 6.20
N ILE A 108 -3.01 8.74 5.75
CA ILE A 108 -3.06 7.28 5.83
C ILE A 108 -1.94 6.82 6.76
N TYR A 109 -2.25 5.87 7.63
CA TYR A 109 -1.30 5.33 8.58
C TYR A 109 -1.24 3.80 8.50
N THR A 110 -0.10 3.25 8.80
CA THR A 110 0.05 1.82 9.10
C THR A 110 0.36 1.62 10.58
N ASP A 111 -0.06 0.48 11.10
CA ASP A 111 0.28 0.03 12.44
C ASP A 111 1.31 -1.10 12.34
N THR A 112 2.50 -0.89 12.85
CA THR A 112 3.60 -1.85 12.77
C THR A 112 3.35 -3.15 13.53
N ARG A 113 2.34 -3.18 14.39
CA ARG A 113 1.92 -4.38 15.12
C ARG A 113 1.03 -5.31 14.30
N VAL A 114 0.46 -4.81 13.18
CA VAL A 114 -0.49 -5.53 12.35
C VAL A 114 0.23 -6.09 11.12
N ASN A 115 0.90 -7.21 11.31
CA ASN A 115 1.52 -7.98 10.24
C ASN A 115 0.56 -9.08 9.78
N CYS A 116 0.06 -8.97 8.56
CA CYS A 116 -0.92 -9.88 8.00
C CYS A 116 -0.25 -10.95 7.16
N GLY A 117 -0.68 -12.19 7.34
CA GLY A 117 -0.29 -13.27 6.43
C GLY A 117 -0.93 -13.07 5.05
N HIS A 118 -0.13 -13.27 4.00
CA HIS A 118 -0.63 -13.25 2.63
C HIS A 118 -0.86 -14.68 2.16
N MET A 119 -2.14 -15.06 2.03
CA MET A 119 -2.50 -16.40 1.59
C MET A 119 -2.23 -16.55 0.09
N LEU A 120 -1.29 -17.41 -0.26
CA LEU A 120 -0.99 -17.75 -1.64
C LEU A 120 -1.71 -19.06 -1.99
N ARG A 121 -2.37 -19.06 -3.12
CA ARG A 121 -2.97 -20.27 -3.64
C ARG A 121 -1.85 -21.21 -4.09
N HIS A 122 -1.59 -22.24 -3.33
CA HIS A 122 -0.79 -23.36 -3.84
C HIS A 122 -1.65 -24.14 -4.82
N ILE A 123 -1.32 -24.05 -6.09
CA ILE A 123 -1.81 -25.01 -7.06
C ILE A 123 -0.94 -26.24 -6.86
N GLN A 124 -1.49 -27.27 -6.23
CA GLN A 124 -0.90 -28.58 -6.22
C GLN A 124 -1.28 -29.25 -7.53
N PHE A 125 -0.29 -29.46 -8.39
CA PHE A 125 -0.51 -30.32 -9.54
C PHE A 125 -0.53 -31.76 -9.04
N ALA A 126 -1.55 -32.52 -9.41
CA ALA A 126 -1.54 -33.96 -9.21
C ALA A 126 -0.41 -34.54 -10.06
N ASP A 127 0.39 -35.39 -9.46
CA ASP A 127 1.45 -36.12 -10.18
C ASP A 127 0.83 -37.11 -11.19
#